data_f91477a2e4ca39235149a05691746231
#
_entry.id   f91477a2e4ca39235149a05691746231
#
_cell.length_a   1.000
_cell.length_b   1.000
_cell.length_c   1.000
_cell.angle_alpha   90.00
_cell.angle_beta   90.00
_cell.angle_gamma   90.00
#
_symmetry.space_group_name_H-M   'P 1'
#
loop_
_entity.id
_entity.type
_entity.pdbx_description
1 polymer ?
#
loop_
_entity_poly.entity_id
_entity_poly.type
_entity_poly.pdbx_seq_one_letter_code
_entity_poly.pdbx_strand_id
1 'polypeptide(L)'
;MAKNIRKRSGLLGTISACISLTMVLILLGTVVMFVTMARNFSQSVRENFTVEVLLDDSISNQELAQLKAELQRMPYTKQVNYISKEQGTKEMMADLGSSPEEMLGASPIPAEYEVFLKADYTNPDSLARFMPALEKKKCVKE
;
A
#
# COMPACT_ATOMS: atom_id res chain seq x y z
N MET A 1 16.97 -14.65 65.93
CA MET A 1 15.91 -14.33 65.01
C MET A 1 16.21 -13.24 63.92
N ALA A 2 17.16 -12.32 64.19
CA ALA A 2 17.48 -11.22 63.24
C ALA A 2 18.17 -11.61 61.91
N LYS A 3 18.92 -12.75 61.89
CA LYS A 3 19.67 -13.19 60.67
C LYS A 3 18.80 -13.68 59.51
N ASN A 4 17.58 -14.16 59.76
CA ASN A 4 16.65 -14.65 58.74
C ASN A 4 15.89 -13.52 58.06
N ILE A 5 15.64 -12.39 58.70
CA ILE A 5 14.94 -11.25 58.16
C ILE A 5 15.80 -10.53 57.10
N ARG A 6 17.12 -10.42 57.36
CA ARG A 6 18.08 -9.79 56.44
C ARG A 6 18.25 -10.56 55.10
N LYS A 7 18.17 -11.88 55.15
CA LYS A 7 18.26 -12.73 53.95
C LYS A 7 17.02 -12.68 53.09
N ARG A 8 15.81 -12.54 53.68
CA ARG A 8 14.55 -12.39 52.96
C ARG A 8 14.42 -11.05 52.27
N SER A 9 14.89 -9.95 52.87
CA SER A 9 14.84 -8.62 52.24
C SER A 9 15.78 -8.52 51.03
N GLY A 10 16.96 -9.18 51.07
CA GLY A 10 17.85 -9.26 49.91
C GLY A 10 17.22 -10.03 48.72
N LEU A 11 16.55 -11.15 49.02
CA LEU A 11 15.89 -11.96 47.97
C LEU A 11 14.74 -11.20 47.31
N LEU A 12 13.91 -10.50 48.07
CA LEU A 12 12.82 -9.69 47.57
C LEU A 12 13.33 -8.52 46.70
N GLY A 13 14.43 -7.88 47.11
CA GLY A 13 15.08 -6.83 46.32
C GLY A 13 15.61 -7.33 44.96
N THR A 14 16.23 -8.52 44.97
CA THR A 14 16.73 -9.13 43.72
C THR A 14 15.59 -9.51 42.79
N ILE A 15 14.50 -10.07 43.28
CA ILE A 15 13.32 -10.41 42.49
C ILE A 15 12.71 -9.16 41.88
N SER A 16 12.53 -8.09 42.65
CA SER A 16 12.01 -6.82 42.15
C SER A 16 12.91 -6.21 41.09
N ALA A 17 14.22 -6.25 41.27
CA ALA A 17 15.18 -5.76 40.24
C ALA A 17 15.11 -6.58 38.93
N CYS A 18 14.99 -7.91 39.04
CA CYS A 18 14.81 -8.77 37.86
C CYS A 18 13.52 -8.46 37.12
N ILE A 19 12.41 -8.28 37.81
CA ILE A 19 11.13 -7.93 37.22
C ILE A 19 11.22 -6.57 36.50
N SER A 20 11.78 -5.55 37.14
CA SER A 20 11.98 -4.23 36.53
C SER A 20 12.86 -4.30 35.31
N LEU A 21 13.97 -5.02 35.36
CA LEU A 21 14.85 -5.18 34.19
C LEU A 21 14.17 -5.88 33.05
N THR A 22 13.40 -6.92 33.32
CA THR A 22 12.64 -7.67 32.31
C THR A 22 11.60 -6.76 31.64
N MET A 23 10.88 -5.94 32.40
CA MET A 23 9.92 -4.99 31.88
C MET A 23 10.56 -3.97 30.94
N VAL A 24 11.72 -3.43 31.34
CA VAL A 24 12.45 -2.48 30.48
C VAL A 24 12.92 -3.15 29.19
N LEU A 25 13.42 -4.38 29.24
CA LEU A 25 13.83 -5.12 28.05
C LEU A 25 12.65 -5.44 27.11
N ILE A 26 11.50 -5.79 27.66
CA ILE A 26 10.28 -6.01 26.88
C ILE A 26 9.86 -4.72 26.17
N LEU A 27 9.86 -3.58 26.86
CA LEU A 27 9.54 -2.29 26.27
C LEU A 27 10.50 -1.92 25.14
N LEU A 28 11.81 -2.06 25.36
CA LEU A 28 12.80 -1.80 24.31
C LEU A 28 12.62 -2.74 23.10
N GLY A 29 12.40 -4.03 23.35
CA GLY A 29 12.12 -5.01 22.30
C GLY A 29 10.87 -4.65 21.49
N THR A 30 9.82 -4.23 22.16
CA THR A 30 8.57 -3.79 21.53
C THR A 30 8.79 -2.57 20.64
N VAL A 31 9.52 -1.57 21.11
CA VAL A 31 9.85 -0.36 20.32
C VAL A 31 10.64 -0.73 19.06
N VAL A 32 11.67 -1.56 19.19
CA VAL A 32 12.47 -2.02 18.04
C VAL A 32 11.60 -2.78 17.05
N MET A 33 10.70 -3.64 17.52
CA MET A 33 9.77 -4.40 16.68
C MET A 33 8.84 -3.44 15.90
N PHE A 34 8.24 -2.45 16.57
CA PHE A 34 7.36 -1.48 15.89
C PHE A 34 8.10 -0.65 14.85
N VAL A 35 9.30 -0.17 15.15
CA VAL A 35 10.11 0.60 14.19
C VAL A 35 10.44 -0.23 12.96
N THR A 36 10.81 -1.50 13.14
CA THR A 36 11.14 -2.41 12.04
C THR A 36 9.89 -2.70 11.18
N MET A 37 8.76 -2.98 11.84
CA MET A 37 7.49 -3.23 11.16
C MET A 37 7.02 -2.01 10.37
N ALA A 38 7.12 -0.80 10.93
CA ALA A 38 6.74 0.44 10.26
C ALA A 38 7.61 0.72 9.01
N ARG A 39 8.92 0.44 9.08
CA ARG A 39 9.81 0.58 7.92
C ARG A 39 9.47 -0.41 6.82
N ASN A 40 9.29 -1.68 7.14
CA ASN A 40 8.94 -2.72 6.16
C ASN A 40 7.57 -2.44 5.52
N PHE A 41 6.58 -2.01 6.31
CA PHE A 41 5.27 -1.62 5.80
C PHE A 41 5.34 -0.44 4.85
N SER A 42 6.06 0.62 5.22
CA SER A 42 6.26 1.79 4.35
C SER A 42 6.92 1.43 3.02
N GLN A 43 7.90 0.53 3.04
CA GLN A 43 8.55 0.07 1.83
C GLN A 43 7.61 -0.78 0.96
N SER A 44 6.86 -1.70 1.55
CA SER A 44 5.90 -2.54 0.85
C SER A 44 4.80 -1.71 0.17
N VAL A 45 4.28 -0.69 0.85
CA VAL A 45 3.29 0.23 0.26
C VAL A 45 3.87 1.00 -0.91
N ARG A 46 5.12 1.47 -0.80
CA ARG A 46 5.78 2.19 -1.89
C ARG A 46 6.05 1.33 -3.12
N GLU A 47 6.41 0.07 -2.93
CA GLU A 47 6.70 -0.86 -4.04
C GLU A 47 5.45 -1.33 -4.78
N ASN A 48 4.29 -1.30 -4.13
CA ASN A 48 3.00 -1.72 -4.67
C ASN A 48 2.07 -0.53 -4.97
N PHE A 49 2.60 0.70 -4.97
CA PHE A 49 1.78 1.87 -5.28
C PHE A 49 1.43 1.89 -6.76
N THR A 50 0.15 1.85 -7.04
CA THR A 50 -0.44 1.89 -8.38
C THR A 50 -1.20 3.19 -8.61
N VAL A 51 -1.18 3.64 -9.85
CA VAL A 51 -2.05 4.71 -10.34
C VAL A 51 -2.97 4.11 -11.40
N GLU A 52 -4.26 4.21 -11.17
CA GLU A 52 -5.29 3.78 -12.10
C GLU A 52 -5.56 4.90 -13.10
N VAL A 53 -5.41 4.57 -14.37
CA VAL A 53 -5.69 5.47 -15.49
C VAL A 53 -6.96 4.98 -16.16
N LEU A 54 -8.10 5.57 -15.78
CA LEU A 54 -9.41 5.22 -16.31
C LEU A 54 -9.49 5.59 -17.78
N LEU A 55 -10.00 4.68 -18.61
CA LEU A 55 -10.10 4.84 -20.04
C LEU A 55 -11.51 5.26 -20.47
N ASP A 56 -11.58 6.13 -21.46
CA ASP A 56 -12.85 6.47 -22.08
C ASP A 56 -13.35 5.31 -22.95
N ASP A 57 -14.66 5.07 -22.94
CA ASP A 57 -15.30 3.98 -23.68
C ASP A 57 -15.18 4.13 -25.20
N SER A 58 -14.87 5.32 -25.68
CA SER A 58 -14.70 5.65 -27.10
C SER A 58 -13.29 5.43 -27.64
N ILE A 59 -12.34 5.01 -26.78
CA ILE A 59 -10.94 4.85 -27.17
C ILE A 59 -10.75 3.73 -28.19
N SER A 60 -10.00 4.00 -29.26
CA SER A 60 -9.67 3.00 -30.26
C SER A 60 -8.53 2.09 -29.82
N ASN A 61 -8.47 0.86 -30.39
CA ASN A 61 -7.38 -0.08 -30.09
C ASN A 61 -5.99 0.48 -30.43
N GLN A 62 -5.91 1.38 -31.41
CA GLN A 62 -4.66 2.06 -31.77
C GLN A 62 -4.23 3.05 -30.70
N GLU A 63 -5.16 3.84 -30.19
CA GLU A 63 -4.90 4.81 -29.11
C GLU A 63 -4.55 4.09 -27.78
N LEU A 64 -5.22 2.97 -27.48
CA LEU A 64 -4.85 2.09 -26.36
C LEU A 64 -3.39 1.65 -26.44
N ALA A 65 -2.97 1.13 -27.60
CA ALA A 65 -1.59 0.67 -27.78
C ALA A 65 -0.58 1.81 -27.67
N GLN A 66 -0.91 2.99 -28.20
CA GLN A 66 -0.06 4.18 -28.09
C GLN A 66 0.05 4.66 -26.64
N LEU A 67 -1.08 4.76 -25.93
CA LEU A 67 -1.11 5.15 -24.53
C LEU A 67 -0.29 4.20 -23.66
N LYS A 68 -0.44 2.88 -23.87
CA LYS A 68 0.38 1.87 -23.18
C LYS A 68 1.87 2.08 -23.43
N ALA A 69 2.28 2.28 -24.69
CA ALA A 69 3.67 2.50 -25.04
C ALA A 69 4.23 3.79 -24.43
N GLU A 70 3.42 4.85 -24.36
CA GLU A 70 3.79 6.10 -23.70
C GLU A 70 3.95 5.91 -22.18
N LEU A 71 2.98 5.27 -21.51
CA LEU A 71 3.03 5.00 -20.08
C LEU A 71 4.26 4.16 -19.71
N GLN A 72 4.58 3.15 -20.53
CA GLN A 72 5.77 2.31 -20.31
C GLN A 72 7.10 3.06 -20.50
N ARG A 73 7.14 4.09 -21.33
CA ARG A 73 8.36 4.92 -21.55
C ARG A 73 8.61 5.95 -20.46
N MET A 74 7.65 6.18 -19.60
CA MET A 74 7.80 7.17 -18.53
C MET A 74 8.82 6.72 -17.48
N PRO A 75 9.70 7.59 -16.99
CA PRO A 75 10.80 7.23 -16.10
C PRO A 75 10.34 6.67 -14.76
N TYR A 76 9.16 7.06 -14.32
CA TYR A 76 8.56 6.65 -13.06
C TYR A 76 7.77 5.33 -13.13
N THR A 77 7.51 4.81 -14.32
CA THR A 77 6.76 3.58 -14.53
C THR A 77 7.62 2.35 -14.33
N LYS A 78 7.15 1.41 -13.52
CA LYS A 78 7.73 0.08 -13.32
C LYS A 78 7.07 -0.95 -14.25
N GLN A 79 5.75 -0.94 -14.29
CA GLN A 79 4.93 -1.86 -15.09
C GLN A 79 3.58 -1.22 -15.41
N VAL A 80 2.97 -1.60 -16.53
CA VAL A 80 1.62 -1.20 -16.93
C VAL A 80 0.82 -2.45 -17.25
N ASN A 81 -0.27 -2.66 -16.52
CA ASN A 81 -1.24 -3.71 -16.77
C ASN A 81 -2.50 -3.11 -17.36
N TYR A 82 -3.15 -3.83 -18.25
CA TYR A 82 -4.47 -3.49 -18.78
C TYR A 82 -5.52 -4.33 -18.05
N ILE A 83 -6.52 -3.67 -17.49
CA ILE A 83 -7.68 -4.30 -16.86
C ILE A 83 -8.89 -4.00 -17.72
N SER A 84 -9.50 -5.05 -18.28
CA SER A 84 -10.74 -4.88 -19.05
C SER A 84 -11.94 -4.67 -18.12
N LYS A 85 -13.04 -4.14 -18.65
CA LYS A 85 -14.30 -3.97 -17.90
C LYS A 85 -14.76 -5.26 -17.22
N GLU A 86 -14.67 -6.37 -17.98
CA GLU A 86 -15.09 -7.69 -17.47
C GLU A 86 -14.18 -8.17 -16.33
N GLN A 87 -12.89 -7.90 -16.44
CA GLN A 87 -11.93 -8.26 -15.40
C GLN A 87 -12.12 -7.40 -14.15
N GLY A 88 -12.21 -6.07 -14.29
CA GLY A 88 -12.46 -5.16 -13.18
C GLY A 88 -13.78 -5.48 -12.47
N THR A 89 -14.85 -5.81 -13.23
CA THR A 89 -16.11 -6.24 -12.65
C THR A 89 -15.96 -7.55 -11.83
N LYS A 90 -15.21 -8.53 -12.31
CA LYS A 90 -14.96 -9.78 -11.58
C LYS A 90 -14.15 -9.57 -10.31
N GLU A 91 -13.14 -8.72 -10.35
CA GLU A 91 -12.32 -8.39 -9.18
C GLU A 91 -13.17 -7.69 -8.12
N MET A 92 -14.00 -6.70 -8.52
CA MET A 92 -14.92 -6.03 -7.61
C MET A 92 -15.99 -6.99 -7.04
N MET A 93 -16.51 -7.93 -7.84
CA MET A 93 -17.41 -8.98 -7.35
C MET A 93 -16.76 -9.87 -6.30
N ALA A 94 -15.48 -10.19 -6.46
CA ALA A 94 -14.73 -11.01 -5.50
C ALA A 94 -14.55 -10.27 -4.17
N ASP A 95 -14.30 -8.97 -4.22
CA ASP A 95 -14.08 -8.13 -3.04
C ASP A 95 -15.37 -7.78 -2.30
N LEU A 96 -16.44 -7.45 -3.03
CA LEU A 96 -17.72 -7.05 -2.45
C LEU A 96 -18.68 -8.21 -2.16
N GLY A 97 -18.41 -9.39 -2.71
CA GLY A 97 -19.28 -10.57 -2.55
C GLY A 97 -20.62 -10.48 -3.29
N SER A 98 -20.85 -9.45 -4.10
CA SER A 98 -22.04 -9.24 -4.91
C SER A 98 -21.71 -8.54 -6.23
N SER A 99 -22.56 -8.77 -7.25
CA SER A 99 -22.38 -8.13 -8.56
C SER A 99 -22.65 -6.63 -8.49
N PRO A 100 -21.74 -5.76 -8.95
CA PRO A 100 -21.99 -4.33 -9.06
C PRO A 100 -23.19 -4.01 -9.94
N GLU A 101 -23.46 -4.84 -10.95
CA GLU A 101 -24.61 -4.71 -11.85
C GLU A 101 -25.94 -4.95 -11.12
N GLU A 102 -25.98 -5.89 -10.18
CA GLU A 102 -27.16 -6.13 -9.34
C GLU A 102 -27.43 -4.98 -8.37
N MET A 103 -26.37 -4.33 -7.87
CA MET A 103 -26.50 -3.22 -6.91
C MET A 103 -26.81 -1.89 -7.59
N LEU A 104 -26.25 -1.62 -8.78
CA LEU A 104 -26.27 -0.31 -9.42
C LEU A 104 -27.05 -0.29 -10.76
N GLY A 105 -27.51 -1.45 -11.24
CA GLY A 105 -28.26 -1.57 -12.49
C GLY A 105 -27.44 -1.46 -13.77
N ALA A 106 -26.14 -1.18 -13.65
CA ALA A 106 -25.18 -1.13 -14.76
C ALA A 106 -23.78 -1.43 -14.23
N SER A 107 -22.88 -1.92 -15.10
CA SER A 107 -21.47 -2.04 -14.76
C SER A 107 -20.81 -0.64 -14.82
N PRO A 108 -20.52 -0.01 -13.69
CA PRO A 108 -19.94 1.33 -13.65
C PRO A 108 -18.42 1.36 -13.89
N ILE A 109 -17.80 0.16 -14.05
CA ILE A 109 -16.34 0.03 -14.09
C ILE A 109 -15.87 0.20 -15.53
N PRO A 110 -15.16 1.31 -15.83
CA PRO A 110 -14.50 1.46 -17.13
C PRO A 110 -13.31 0.52 -17.23
N ALA A 111 -12.78 0.32 -18.44
CA ALA A 111 -11.47 -0.28 -18.61
C ALA A 111 -10.40 0.69 -18.11
N GLU A 112 -9.28 0.17 -17.63
CA GLU A 112 -8.21 0.99 -17.05
C GLU A 112 -6.82 0.44 -17.32
N TYR A 113 -5.82 1.32 -17.23
CA TYR A 113 -4.44 0.94 -17.10
C TYR A 113 -3.99 1.12 -15.64
N GLU A 114 -3.60 0.01 -15.04
CA GLU A 114 -2.95 -0.03 -13.74
C GLU A 114 -1.45 0.21 -13.93
N VAL A 115 -0.99 1.38 -13.51
CA VAL A 115 0.40 1.81 -13.65
C VAL A 115 1.12 1.63 -12.32
N PHE A 116 1.98 0.62 -12.23
CA PHE A 116 2.86 0.42 -11.08
C PHE A 116 4.02 1.41 -11.12
N LEU A 117 4.20 2.15 -10.05
CA LEU A 117 5.27 3.13 -9.95
C LEU A 117 6.53 2.54 -9.33
N LYS A 118 7.68 3.09 -9.69
CA LYS A 118 8.93 2.81 -9.00
C LYS A 118 8.92 3.48 -7.62
N ALA A 119 9.43 2.80 -6.59
CA ALA A 119 9.41 3.24 -5.20
C ALA A 119 9.95 4.67 -4.98
N ASP A 120 10.93 5.10 -5.78
CA ASP A 120 11.53 6.43 -5.71
C ASP A 120 10.55 7.56 -6.08
N TYR A 121 9.49 7.24 -6.84
CA TYR A 121 8.50 8.19 -7.34
C TYR A 121 7.15 8.15 -6.60
N THR A 122 7.01 7.34 -5.57
CA THR A 122 5.77 7.20 -4.78
C THR A 122 5.66 8.19 -3.62
N ASN A 123 6.53 9.20 -3.57
CA ASN A 123 6.42 10.27 -2.59
C ASN A 123 5.45 11.38 -3.09
N PRO A 124 4.80 12.13 -2.18
CA PRO A 124 3.81 13.15 -2.53
C PRO A 124 4.32 14.21 -3.50
N ASP A 125 5.57 14.63 -3.35
CA ASP A 125 6.18 15.66 -4.20
C ASP A 125 6.37 15.19 -5.65
N SER A 126 6.74 13.94 -5.83
CA SER A 126 6.88 13.33 -7.16
C SER A 126 5.50 13.14 -7.80
N LEU A 127 4.52 12.61 -7.05
CA LEU A 127 3.15 12.44 -7.51
C LEU A 127 2.55 13.76 -7.99
N ALA A 128 2.69 14.84 -7.21
CA ALA A 128 2.21 16.17 -7.58
C ALA A 128 2.79 16.72 -8.88
N ARG A 129 3.97 16.25 -9.28
CA ARG A 129 4.63 16.71 -10.53
C ARG A 129 4.12 15.99 -11.77
N PHE A 130 3.86 14.69 -11.71
CA PHE A 130 3.49 13.94 -12.92
C PHE A 130 1.99 13.65 -13.03
N MET A 131 1.21 13.65 -11.94
CA MET A 131 -0.25 13.46 -12.00
C MET A 131 -0.94 14.42 -12.97
N PRO A 132 -0.66 15.74 -12.96
CA PRO A 132 -1.30 16.67 -13.91
C PRO A 132 -0.94 16.40 -15.38
N ALA A 133 0.18 15.72 -15.64
CA ALA A 133 0.56 15.32 -16.99
C ALA A 133 -0.21 14.09 -17.49
N LEU A 134 -0.63 13.21 -16.57
CA LEU A 134 -1.49 12.06 -16.85
C LEU A 134 -2.94 12.50 -17.09
N GLU A 135 -3.49 13.35 -16.21
CA GLU A 135 -4.86 13.89 -16.31
C GLU A 135 -5.13 14.65 -17.62
N LYS A 136 -4.14 15.35 -18.15
CA LYS A 136 -4.27 16.10 -19.41
C LYS A 136 -4.34 15.24 -20.66
N LYS A 137 -4.21 13.93 -20.58
CA LYS A 137 -4.30 13.05 -21.74
C LYS A 137 -5.75 12.84 -22.13
N LYS A 138 -6.04 13.08 -23.41
CA LYS A 138 -7.41 13.00 -23.99
C LYS A 138 -8.15 11.67 -23.79
N CYS A 139 -7.43 10.61 -23.46
CA CYS A 139 -7.96 9.25 -23.32
C CYS A 139 -8.25 8.87 -21.87
N VAL A 140 -8.01 9.78 -20.92
CA VAL A 140 -8.20 9.56 -19.49
C VAL A 140 -9.51 10.23 -19.07
N LYS A 141 -10.37 9.46 -18.42
CA LYS A 141 -11.61 9.97 -17.84
C LYS A 141 -11.29 10.66 -16.52
N GLU A 142 -11.82 11.86 -16.31
CA GLU A 142 -11.72 12.57 -15.01
C GLU A 142 -12.56 11.91 -13.92
#